data_b2ce4f1921e10cf4a5ba6ede313aee4f
#
_entry.id   b2ce4f1921e10cf4a5ba6ede313aee4f
#
_cell.length_a   1.000
_cell.length_b   1.000
_cell.length_c   1.000
_cell.angle_alpha   90.00
_cell.angle_beta   90.00
_cell.angle_gamma   90.00
#
_symmetry.space_group_name_H-M   'P 1'
#
loop_
_entity.id
_entity.type
_entity.pdbx_description
1 polymer ?
#
loop_
_entity_poly.entity_id
_entity_poly.type
_entity_poly.pdbx_seq_one_letter_code
_entity_poly.pdbx_strand_id
1 'polypeptide(L)' 'MTREEIADIIKPDGFSPFVIVTGSGNRFSVNHPDFVDLPPVPEEIDPTVPSFLIVYTKNGVPRFITLANIQEIEFKPAGQ' A
#
# COMPACT_ATOMS: atom_id res chain seq x y z
N MET A 1 8.78 4.88 3.18
CA MET A 1 8.36 4.89 1.77
C MET A 1 7.57 6.15 1.49
N THR A 2 7.78 6.77 0.34
CA THR A 2 7.08 8.00 0.02
C THR A 2 5.71 7.70 -0.59
N ARG A 3 4.82 8.71 -0.50
CA ARG A 3 3.50 8.62 -1.10
C ARG A 3 3.58 8.45 -2.62
N GLU A 4 4.50 9.15 -3.26
CA GLU A 4 4.70 9.07 -4.71
C GLU A 4 5.15 7.67 -5.15
N GLU A 5 6.02 7.05 -4.38
CA GLU A 5 6.46 5.68 -4.67
C GLU A 5 5.29 4.70 -4.61
N ILE A 6 4.44 4.83 -3.59
CA ILE A 6 3.25 3.99 -3.47
C ILE A 6 2.28 4.27 -4.62
N ALA A 7 2.04 5.54 -4.95
CA ALA A 7 1.13 5.90 -6.02
C ALA A 7 1.53 5.26 -7.35
N ASP A 8 2.83 5.19 -7.62
CA ASP A 8 3.33 4.55 -8.84
C ASP A 8 3.11 3.04 -8.84
N ILE A 9 3.22 2.39 -7.68
CA ILE A 9 3.07 0.95 -7.56
C ILE A 9 1.62 0.52 -7.72
N ILE A 10 0.67 1.30 -7.21
CA ILE A 10 -0.74 0.93 -7.18
C ILE A 10 -1.54 1.39 -8.40
N LYS A 11 -0.91 2.04 -9.37
CA LYS A 11 -1.60 2.44 -10.60
C LYS A 11 -2.24 1.24 -11.27
N PRO A 12 -3.53 1.33 -11.69
CA PRO A 12 -4.16 0.21 -12.39
C PRO A 12 -3.47 -0.16 -13.70
N ASP A 13 -2.95 0.86 -14.41
CA ASP A 13 -2.23 0.65 -15.67
C ASP A 13 -0.85 0.06 -15.36
N GLY A 14 -0.59 -1.14 -15.87
CA GLY A 14 0.66 -1.83 -15.62
C GLY A 14 0.80 -2.41 -14.22
N PHE A 15 -0.30 -2.60 -13.51
CA PHE A 15 -0.27 -3.13 -12.15
C PHE A 15 0.34 -4.53 -12.10
N SER A 16 1.23 -4.74 -11.12
CA SER A 16 1.80 -6.06 -10.81
C SER A 16 1.50 -6.40 -9.36
N PRO A 17 1.03 -7.63 -9.08
CA PRO A 17 0.79 -8.05 -7.69
C PRO A 17 2.05 -7.95 -6.83
N PHE A 18 1.85 -7.58 -5.58
CA PHE A 18 2.97 -7.40 -4.66
C PHE A 18 2.58 -7.74 -3.22
N VAL A 19 3.58 -7.83 -2.36
CA VAL A 19 3.42 -8.04 -0.92
C VAL A 19 4.05 -6.85 -0.19
N ILE A 20 3.30 -6.28 0.75
CA ILE A 20 3.82 -5.23 1.63
C ILE A 20 4.34 -5.92 2.88
N VAL A 21 5.60 -5.66 3.23
CA VAL A 21 6.21 -6.17 4.47
C VAL A 21 6.39 -4.99 5.41
N THR A 22 5.81 -5.08 6.61
CA THR A 22 5.93 -4.01 7.61
C THR A 22 7.10 -4.26 8.55
N GLY A 23 7.49 -3.22 9.28
CA GLY A 23 8.57 -3.32 10.25
C GLY A 23 8.31 -4.31 11.38
N SER A 24 7.03 -4.61 11.66
CA SER A 24 6.63 -5.61 12.65
C SER A 24 6.64 -7.03 12.09
N GLY A 25 6.97 -7.23 10.82
CA GLY A 25 7.02 -8.54 10.19
C GLY A 25 5.72 -9.01 9.57
N ASN A 26 4.68 -8.19 9.58
CA ASN A 26 3.42 -8.53 8.94
C ASN A 26 3.56 -8.42 7.41
N ARG A 27 2.85 -9.30 6.71
CA ARG A 27 2.87 -9.36 5.24
C ARG A 27 1.45 -9.23 4.72
N PHE A 28 1.26 -8.32 3.77
CA PHE A 28 -0.06 -8.06 3.18
C PHE A 28 0.04 -8.22 1.66
N SER A 29 -0.69 -9.19 1.11
CA SER A 29 -0.71 -9.44 -0.33
C SER A 29 -1.70 -8.50 -1.00
N VAL A 30 -1.28 -7.86 -2.09
CA VAL A 30 -2.12 -7.01 -2.93
C VAL A 30 -2.10 -7.60 -4.33
N ASN A 31 -3.17 -8.27 -4.71
CA ASN A 31 -3.26 -8.99 -5.99
C ASN A 31 -4.00 -8.22 -7.07
N HIS A 32 -4.65 -7.12 -6.70
CA HIS A 32 -5.43 -6.31 -7.62
C HIS A 32 -5.44 -4.87 -7.13
N PRO A 33 -5.42 -3.87 -8.04
CA PRO A 33 -5.42 -2.47 -7.61
C PRO A 33 -6.65 -2.08 -6.79
N ASP A 34 -7.77 -2.79 -6.91
CA ASP A 34 -8.96 -2.51 -6.12
C ASP A 34 -8.81 -2.88 -4.64
N PHE A 35 -7.79 -3.66 -4.28
CA PHE A 35 -7.58 -4.08 -2.89
C PHE A 35 -6.62 -3.17 -2.13
N VAL A 36 -6.27 -2.04 -2.69
CA VAL A 36 -5.39 -1.07 -2.04
C VAL A 36 -5.90 0.33 -2.35
N ASP A 37 -5.83 1.20 -1.36
CA ASP A 37 -6.25 2.59 -1.53
C ASP A 37 -5.26 3.52 -0.84
N LEU A 38 -4.88 4.57 -1.55
CA LEU A 38 -4.02 5.62 -1.02
C LEU A 38 -4.87 6.87 -0.87
N PRO A 39 -5.38 7.17 0.35
CA PRO A 39 -6.26 8.31 0.54
C PRO A 39 -5.60 9.62 0.13
N PRO A 40 -6.35 10.54 -0.45
CA PRO A 40 -5.80 11.85 -0.80
C PRO A 40 -5.38 12.59 0.48
N VAL A 41 -4.31 13.38 0.36
CA VAL A 41 -3.86 14.24 1.46
C VAL A 41 -4.39 15.64 1.16
N PRO A 42 -5.35 16.16 1.94
CA PRO A 42 -5.78 17.54 1.80
C PRO A 42 -4.61 18.50 2.02
N GLU A 43 -4.57 19.60 1.27
CA GLU A 43 -3.49 20.59 1.39
C GLU A 43 -3.38 21.17 2.78
N GLU A 44 -4.47 21.13 3.55
CA GLU A 44 -4.55 21.70 4.90
C GLU A 44 -4.18 20.73 6.00
N ILE A 45 -3.80 19.48 5.66
CA ILE A 45 -3.43 18.52 6.69
C ILE A 45 -2.10 18.92 7.31
N ASP A 46 -2.06 18.86 8.64
CA ASP A 46 -0.85 19.04 9.41
C ASP A 46 0.22 18.06 8.93
N PRO A 47 1.41 18.55 8.50
CA PRO A 47 2.46 17.65 8.00
C PRO A 47 3.00 16.68 9.04
N THR A 48 2.65 16.88 10.33
CA THR A 48 3.04 15.91 11.38
C THR A 48 2.13 14.69 11.41
N VAL A 49 0.98 14.73 10.71
CA VAL A 49 0.09 13.56 10.62
C VAL A 49 0.69 12.55 9.66
N PRO A 50 0.91 11.29 10.08
CA PRO A 50 1.51 10.29 9.20
C PRO A 50 0.60 9.96 8.02
N SER A 51 1.18 9.79 6.84
CA SER A 51 0.47 9.25 5.69
C SER A 51 0.24 7.76 5.88
N PHE A 52 -0.89 7.26 5.42
CA PHE A 52 -1.20 5.84 5.53
C PHE A 52 -1.84 5.30 4.25
N LEU A 53 -1.86 4.00 4.18
CA LEU A 53 -2.36 3.20 3.08
C LEU A 53 -3.44 2.28 3.62
N ILE A 54 -4.48 2.01 2.84
CA ILE A 54 -5.51 1.04 3.21
C ILE A 54 -5.35 -0.17 2.30
N VAL A 55 -5.22 -1.36 2.92
CA VAL A 55 -5.18 -2.63 2.19
C VAL A 55 -6.38 -3.44 2.62
N TYR A 56 -7.11 -3.99 1.65
CA TYR A 56 -8.27 -4.82 1.92
C TYR A 56 -7.88 -6.29 1.84
N THR A 57 -8.24 -7.04 2.89
CA THR A 57 -8.03 -8.48 2.88
C THR A 57 -9.00 -9.13 1.90
N LYS A 58 -8.79 -10.41 1.60
CA LYS A 58 -9.70 -11.15 0.71
C LYS A 58 -11.14 -11.20 1.22
N ASN A 59 -11.34 -10.96 2.51
CA ASN A 59 -12.67 -10.89 3.12
C ASN A 59 -13.24 -9.47 3.14
N GLY A 60 -12.54 -8.51 2.53
CA GLY A 60 -12.99 -7.12 2.48
C GLY A 60 -12.70 -6.31 3.74
N VAL A 61 -11.91 -6.83 4.66
CA VAL A 61 -11.57 -6.12 5.90
C VAL A 61 -10.46 -5.11 5.62
N PRO A 62 -10.68 -3.82 5.92
CA PRO A 62 -9.64 -2.82 5.71
C PRO A 62 -8.53 -2.94 6.76
N ARG A 63 -7.28 -2.76 6.31
CA ARG A 63 -6.11 -2.70 7.17
C ARG A 63 -5.40 -1.39 6.90
N PHE A 64 -5.15 -0.62 7.94
CA PHE A 64 -4.48 0.68 7.83
C PHE A 64 -3.00 0.50 8.13
N ILE A 65 -2.15 0.91 7.20
CA ILE A 65 -0.70 0.77 7.32
C ILE A 65 -0.08 2.16 7.11
N THR A 66 0.67 2.66 8.10
CA THR A 66 1.39 3.92 7.88
C THR A 66 2.53 3.70 6.90
N LEU A 67 2.78 4.68 6.03
CA LEU A 67 3.84 4.55 5.03
C LEU A 67 5.20 4.37 5.71
N ALA A 68 5.41 5.01 6.85
CA ALA A 68 6.65 4.89 7.60
C ALA A 68 6.89 3.48 8.13
N ASN A 69 5.84 2.66 8.28
CA ASN A 69 5.95 1.30 8.76
C ASN A 69 6.19 0.29 7.63
N ILE A 70 6.12 0.72 6.38
CA ILE A 70 6.41 -0.16 5.24
C ILE A 70 7.92 -0.31 5.13
N GLN A 71 8.40 -1.53 5.32
CA GLN A 71 9.82 -1.85 5.25
C GLN A 71 10.24 -2.28 3.86
N GLU A 72 9.38 -3.02 3.16
CA GLU A 72 9.73 -3.61 1.89
C GLU A 72 8.48 -3.84 1.05
N ILE A 73 8.62 -3.73 -0.27
CA ILE A 73 7.63 -4.16 -1.24
C ILE A 73 8.25 -5.29 -2.05
N GLU A 74 7.60 -6.46 -2.06
CA GLU A 74 8.07 -7.61 -2.82
C GLU A 74 7.11 -7.85 -3.98
N PHE A 75 7.57 -7.68 -5.20
CA PHE A 75 6.74 -7.98 -6.36
C PHE A 75 6.70 -9.49 -6.60
N LYS A 76 5.51 -10.00 -6.88
CA LYS A 76 5.34 -11.42 -7.18
C LYS A 76 5.79 -11.70 -8.60
N PRO A 77 6.46 -12.84 -8.85
CA PRO A 77 6.83 -13.21 -10.21
C PRO A 77 5.60 -13.37 -11.10
N ALA A 78 5.76 -13.04 -12.40
CA ALA A 78 4.70 -13.23 -13.38
C ALA A 78 4.33 -14.72 -13.48
N GLY A 79 3.04 -15.00 -13.53
CA GLY A 79 2.56 -16.37 -13.68
C GLY A 79 2.42 -17.16 -12.39
N GLN A 80 2.56 -16.51 -11.25
CA GLN A 80 2.38 -17.16 -9.96
C GLN A 80 1.24 -16.58 -9.16
#